data_686de4d085dba96c190bb40a5d2589fa
#
_entry.id   686de4d085dba96c190bb40a5d2589fa
#
_cell.length_a   1.000
_cell.length_b   1.000
_cell.length_c   1.000
_cell.angle_alpha   90.00
_cell.angle_beta   90.00
_cell.angle_gamma   90.00
#
_symmetry.space_group_name_H-M   'P 1'
#
loop_
_entity.id
_entity.type
_entity.pdbx_description
1 polymer ?
#
loop_
_entity_poly.entity_id
_entity_poly.type
_entity_poly.pdbx_seq_one_letter_code
_entity_poly.pdbx_strand_id
1 'polypeptide(L)'
;MSDKPVHVVIVAAGSGSRFGSDIPKQFVPLCGRPVVFYPIEAFRTAMPDAEITLVISPSMEELWRDLCAKHGFTSPRIVYGGATRWESVRNALGAYPGHDTVYIHDGARPLVTPDLIKRLGAALSDGRADGALPTVALTDSIRLLHDGKPSTAVDRSRYKAIQTPQVFDGHKLEQAYRLPYSPAFTDDASVMEAAGHDNIILVEGDSRNIKITHGGDIALAAYHIDNAAK
;
A
#
# COMPACT_ATOMS: atom_id res chain seq x y z
N MET A 1 11.85 16.48 15.03
CA MET A 1 11.08 15.82 13.94
C MET A 1 11.67 16.36 12.65
N SER A 2 12.00 15.52 11.69
CA SER A 2 12.63 15.99 10.44
C SER A 2 11.62 16.84 9.66
N ASP A 3 12.02 18.06 9.27
CA ASP A 3 11.24 18.97 8.40
C ASP A 3 11.20 18.50 6.92
N LYS A 4 11.46 17.22 6.70
CA LYS A 4 11.50 16.65 5.35
C LYS A 4 10.09 16.42 4.82
N PRO A 5 9.77 16.90 3.61
CA PRO A 5 8.45 16.71 3.04
C PRO A 5 8.17 15.22 2.83
N VAL A 6 6.99 14.78 3.29
CA VAL A 6 6.53 13.38 3.19
C VAL A 6 5.33 13.31 2.25
N HIS A 7 5.41 12.40 1.29
CA HIS A 7 4.29 12.09 0.39
C HIS A 7 3.74 10.69 0.66
N VAL A 8 2.43 10.59 0.77
CA VAL A 8 1.70 9.32 0.92
C VAL A 8 0.87 9.06 -0.33
N VAL A 9 1.16 7.99 -1.02
CA VAL A 9 0.42 7.52 -2.20
C VAL A 9 -0.46 6.35 -1.80
N ILE A 10 -1.78 6.54 -1.78
CA ILE A 10 -2.76 5.48 -1.52
C ILE A 10 -3.31 4.98 -2.84
N VAL A 11 -2.96 3.75 -3.22
CA VAL A 11 -3.33 3.16 -4.51
C VAL A 11 -4.68 2.47 -4.42
N ALA A 12 -5.67 3.03 -5.10
CA ALA A 12 -7.06 2.58 -5.11
C ALA A 12 -7.67 2.49 -6.53
N ALA A 13 -6.84 2.47 -7.58
CA ALA A 13 -7.30 2.46 -8.97
C ALA A 13 -7.66 1.06 -9.52
N GLY A 14 -7.35 -0.02 -8.77
CA GLY A 14 -7.61 -1.40 -9.22
C GLY A 14 -9.10 -1.71 -9.31
N SER A 15 -9.51 -2.46 -10.35
CA SER A 15 -10.90 -2.85 -10.58
C SER A 15 -11.49 -3.81 -9.55
N GLY A 16 -10.64 -4.51 -8.79
CA GLY A 16 -11.11 -5.48 -7.78
C GLY A 16 -11.82 -6.71 -8.35
N SER A 17 -11.52 -7.13 -9.57
CA SER A 17 -12.21 -8.20 -10.32
C SER A 17 -12.43 -9.52 -9.55
N ARG A 18 -11.54 -9.85 -8.61
CA ARG A 18 -11.63 -11.04 -7.76
C ARG A 18 -12.61 -10.91 -6.59
N PHE A 19 -13.10 -9.71 -6.32
CA PHE A 19 -13.96 -9.44 -5.16
C PHE A 19 -15.44 -9.80 -5.43
N GLY A 20 -15.87 -9.78 -6.71
CA GLY A 20 -17.24 -10.17 -7.10
C GLY A 20 -18.33 -9.15 -6.77
N SER A 21 -17.98 -7.86 -6.68
CA SER A 21 -18.91 -6.75 -6.44
C SER A 21 -18.94 -5.81 -7.65
N ASP A 22 -20.06 -5.11 -7.84
CA ASP A 22 -20.23 -4.07 -8.88
C ASP A 22 -19.36 -2.83 -8.63
N ILE A 23 -18.94 -2.61 -7.37
CA ILE A 23 -18.02 -1.54 -7.01
C ILE A 23 -16.67 -2.11 -6.59
N PRO A 24 -15.55 -1.41 -6.89
CA PRO A 24 -14.23 -1.86 -6.47
C PRO A 24 -14.11 -2.00 -4.95
N LYS A 25 -13.43 -3.04 -4.50
CA LYS A 25 -13.32 -3.45 -3.09
C LYS A 25 -12.87 -2.36 -2.11
N GLN A 26 -12.08 -1.38 -2.57
CA GLN A 26 -11.61 -0.26 -1.77
C GLN A 26 -12.72 0.74 -1.41
N PHE A 27 -13.85 0.71 -2.12
CA PHE A 27 -15.02 1.55 -1.86
C PHE A 27 -16.17 0.80 -1.18
N VAL A 28 -16.03 -0.52 -0.99
CA VAL A 28 -17.05 -1.33 -0.29
C VAL A 28 -17.15 -0.89 1.17
N PRO A 29 -18.35 -0.94 1.77
CA PRO A 29 -18.51 -0.59 3.19
C PRO A 29 -17.83 -1.63 4.10
N LEU A 30 -17.05 -1.13 5.05
CA LEU A 30 -16.49 -1.84 6.19
C LEU A 30 -16.95 -1.11 7.45
N CYS A 31 -17.71 -1.76 8.33
CA CYS A 31 -18.34 -1.13 9.48
C CYS A 31 -19.07 0.19 9.12
N GLY A 32 -19.79 0.20 8.00
CA GLY A 32 -20.57 1.34 7.52
C GLY A 32 -19.79 2.44 6.79
N ARG A 33 -18.49 2.32 6.61
CA ARG A 33 -17.60 3.31 5.97
C ARG A 33 -16.77 2.67 4.85
N PRO A 34 -16.46 3.40 3.75
CA PRO A 34 -15.58 2.85 2.69
C PRO A 34 -14.23 2.37 3.22
N VAL A 35 -13.79 1.21 2.75
CA VAL A 35 -12.49 0.59 3.11
C VAL A 35 -11.33 1.58 3.01
N VAL A 36 -11.27 2.38 1.94
CA VAL A 36 -10.17 3.31 1.69
C VAL A 36 -10.11 4.50 2.66
N PHE A 37 -11.18 4.80 3.40
CA PHE A 37 -11.15 5.87 4.41
C PHE A 37 -10.22 5.54 5.58
N TYR A 38 -10.17 4.28 5.98
CA TYR A 38 -9.36 3.83 7.12
C TYR A 38 -7.87 4.12 6.94
N PRO A 39 -7.20 3.70 5.86
CA PRO A 39 -5.80 4.02 5.68
C PRO A 39 -5.54 5.52 5.54
N ILE A 40 -6.43 6.29 4.90
CA ILE A 40 -6.27 7.76 4.81
C ILE A 40 -6.24 8.37 6.22
N GLU A 41 -7.16 7.95 7.11
CA GLU A 41 -7.22 8.44 8.49
C GLU A 41 -6.04 7.98 9.34
N ALA A 42 -5.59 6.73 9.16
CA ALA A 42 -4.40 6.23 9.83
C ALA A 42 -3.15 7.07 9.50
N PHE A 43 -2.98 7.45 8.22
CA PHE A 43 -1.90 8.32 7.80
C PHE A 43 -2.05 9.74 8.33
N ARG A 44 -3.24 10.32 8.30
CA ARG A 44 -3.52 11.64 8.90
C ARG A 44 -3.21 11.68 10.40
N THR A 45 -3.51 10.59 11.10
CA THR A 45 -3.20 10.43 12.53
C THR A 45 -1.70 10.27 12.78
N ALA A 46 -1.03 9.48 11.96
CA ALA A 46 0.41 9.21 12.11
C ALA A 46 1.28 10.42 11.74
N MET A 47 0.91 11.12 10.68
CA MET A 47 1.67 12.17 10.00
C MET A 47 0.73 13.29 9.52
N PRO A 48 0.29 14.20 10.41
CA PRO A 48 -0.70 15.25 10.07
C PRO A 48 -0.24 16.20 8.95
N ASP A 49 1.08 16.41 8.81
CA ASP A 49 1.67 17.33 7.84
C ASP A 49 2.05 16.65 6.52
N ALA A 50 1.81 15.32 6.38
CA ALA A 50 2.10 14.61 5.14
C ALA A 50 1.14 14.99 4.02
N GLU A 51 1.65 15.13 2.80
CA GLU A 51 0.82 15.26 1.61
C GLU A 51 0.26 13.89 1.21
N ILE A 52 -1.08 13.75 1.20
CA ILE A 52 -1.74 12.50 0.84
C ILE A 52 -2.35 12.61 -0.55
N THR A 53 -2.01 11.66 -1.42
CA THR A 53 -2.59 11.48 -2.74
C THR A 53 -3.34 10.16 -2.80
N LEU A 54 -4.60 10.20 -3.22
CA LEU A 54 -5.39 9.02 -3.52
C LEU A 54 -5.41 8.78 -5.03
N VAL A 55 -4.96 7.59 -5.44
CA VAL A 55 -4.97 7.19 -6.85
C VAL A 55 -6.20 6.35 -7.14
N ILE A 56 -7.10 6.84 -7.98
CA ILE A 56 -8.35 6.17 -8.36
C ILE A 56 -8.46 6.00 -9.88
N SER A 57 -9.33 5.11 -10.34
CA SER A 57 -9.74 5.10 -11.75
C SER A 57 -10.58 6.34 -12.04
N PRO A 58 -10.46 6.97 -13.24
CA PRO A 58 -11.33 8.09 -13.64
C PRO A 58 -12.83 7.76 -13.51
N SER A 59 -13.22 6.52 -13.80
CA SER A 59 -14.61 6.04 -13.67
C SER A 59 -15.15 6.02 -12.24
N MET A 60 -14.28 6.15 -11.24
CA MET A 60 -14.66 6.10 -9.81
C MET A 60 -14.72 7.50 -9.16
N GLU A 61 -14.46 8.56 -9.92
CA GLU A 61 -14.43 9.92 -9.36
C GLU A 61 -15.78 10.36 -8.80
N GLU A 62 -16.86 10.12 -9.53
CA GLU A 62 -18.22 10.46 -9.08
C GLU A 62 -18.58 9.69 -7.83
N LEU A 63 -18.40 8.36 -7.82
CA LEU A 63 -18.61 7.53 -6.63
C LEU A 63 -17.79 8.03 -5.42
N TRP A 64 -16.51 8.37 -5.66
CA TRP A 64 -15.65 8.89 -4.60
C TRP A 64 -16.19 10.21 -4.01
N ARG A 65 -16.62 11.14 -4.87
CA ARG A 65 -17.21 12.43 -4.45
C ARG A 65 -18.46 12.22 -3.62
N ASP A 66 -19.36 11.32 -4.06
CA ASP A 66 -20.60 11.00 -3.37
C ASP A 66 -20.33 10.36 -2.00
N LEU A 67 -19.37 9.44 -1.92
CA LEU A 67 -18.95 8.83 -0.65
C LEU A 67 -18.36 9.86 0.31
N CYS A 68 -17.54 10.77 -0.16
CA CYS A 68 -17.01 11.86 0.66
C CYS A 68 -18.13 12.77 1.18
N ALA A 69 -19.06 13.17 0.32
CA ALA A 69 -20.20 14.01 0.72
C ALA A 69 -21.11 13.30 1.74
N LYS A 70 -21.43 12.03 1.48
CA LYS A 70 -22.29 11.22 2.37
C LYS A 70 -21.71 11.07 3.79
N HIS A 71 -20.38 10.96 3.90
CA HIS A 71 -19.71 10.71 5.18
C HIS A 71 -19.04 11.96 5.79
N GLY A 72 -19.19 13.14 5.18
CA GLY A 72 -18.46 14.34 5.62
C GLY A 72 -16.95 14.17 5.59
N PHE A 73 -16.43 13.36 4.64
CA PHE A 73 -15.02 13.01 4.57
C PHE A 73 -14.26 14.00 3.69
N THR A 74 -13.19 14.58 4.23
CA THR A 74 -12.33 15.47 3.46
C THR A 74 -11.46 14.65 2.49
N SER A 75 -11.67 14.84 1.18
CA SER A 75 -10.87 14.17 0.15
C SER A 75 -9.41 14.62 0.21
N PRO A 76 -8.44 13.70 0.13
CA PRO A 76 -7.07 14.07 -0.22
C PRO A 76 -6.98 14.51 -1.70
N ARG A 77 -5.79 14.86 -2.17
CA ARG A 77 -5.53 15.10 -3.59
C ARG A 77 -5.83 13.84 -4.40
N ILE A 78 -6.42 14.01 -5.58
CA ILE A 78 -6.76 12.89 -6.48
C ILE A 78 -5.79 12.88 -7.67
N VAL A 79 -5.32 11.67 -8.01
CA VAL A 79 -4.59 11.40 -9.25
C VAL A 79 -5.24 10.19 -9.93
N TYR A 80 -5.32 10.20 -11.24
CA TYR A 80 -5.86 9.06 -11.98
C TYR A 80 -4.78 8.00 -12.21
N GLY A 81 -5.15 6.76 -11.90
CA GLY A 81 -4.31 5.59 -12.12
C GLY A 81 -4.16 5.26 -13.60
N GLY A 82 -3.21 4.37 -13.89
CA GLY A 82 -2.97 3.80 -15.20
C GLY A 82 -3.52 2.37 -15.32
N ALA A 83 -3.13 1.68 -16.39
CA ALA A 83 -3.53 0.31 -16.67
C ALA A 83 -2.93 -0.71 -15.66
N THR A 84 -1.80 -0.36 -15.06
CA THR A 84 -1.10 -1.19 -14.07
C THR A 84 -0.96 -0.47 -12.73
N ARG A 85 -0.63 -1.24 -11.66
CA ARG A 85 -0.29 -0.66 -10.36
C ARG A 85 0.96 0.23 -10.48
N TRP A 86 1.95 -0.20 -11.24
CA TRP A 86 3.16 0.56 -11.50
C TRP A 86 2.85 1.92 -12.16
N GLU A 87 2.03 1.96 -13.22
CA GLU A 87 1.62 3.20 -13.85
C GLU A 87 0.86 4.12 -12.89
N SER A 88 0.02 3.55 -12.05
CA SER A 88 -0.74 4.29 -11.03
C SER A 88 0.17 5.01 -10.04
N VAL A 89 1.21 4.32 -9.54
CA VAL A 89 2.22 4.92 -8.66
C VAL A 89 3.05 5.96 -9.41
N ARG A 90 3.52 5.64 -10.62
CA ARG A 90 4.26 6.58 -11.48
C ARG A 90 3.50 7.88 -11.72
N ASN A 91 2.21 7.80 -11.99
CA ASN A 91 1.36 8.97 -12.19
C ASN A 91 1.28 9.84 -10.93
N ALA A 92 1.17 9.24 -9.75
CA ALA A 92 1.15 9.96 -8.48
C ALA A 92 2.48 10.67 -8.20
N LEU A 93 3.60 9.98 -8.39
CA LEU A 93 4.94 10.55 -8.22
C LEU A 93 5.20 11.71 -9.20
N GLY A 94 4.79 11.54 -10.46
CA GLY A 94 4.95 12.57 -11.50
C GLY A 94 4.07 13.80 -11.26
N ALA A 95 2.91 13.65 -10.62
CA ALA A 95 2.02 14.77 -10.30
C ALA A 95 2.53 15.62 -9.12
N TYR A 96 3.25 15.00 -8.18
CA TYR A 96 3.75 15.65 -6.96
C TYR A 96 5.18 15.19 -6.65
N PRO A 97 6.18 15.64 -7.43
CA PRO A 97 7.59 15.24 -7.24
C PRO A 97 8.29 16.04 -6.14
N GLY A 98 9.47 15.56 -5.75
CA GLY A 98 10.40 16.30 -4.91
C GLY A 98 10.23 16.08 -3.41
N HIS A 99 9.61 14.99 -2.99
CA HIS A 99 9.49 14.61 -1.59
C HIS A 99 10.71 13.80 -1.12
N ASP A 100 11.18 14.06 0.09
CA ASP A 100 12.32 13.32 0.68
C ASP A 100 11.94 11.89 1.08
N THR A 101 10.69 11.68 1.48
CA THR A 101 10.19 10.37 1.89
C THR A 101 8.83 10.10 1.24
N VAL A 102 8.67 8.94 0.63
CA VAL A 102 7.41 8.50 0.00
C VAL A 102 6.93 7.20 0.61
N TYR A 103 5.66 7.18 1.02
CA TYR A 103 4.94 5.98 1.43
C TYR A 103 3.98 5.56 0.33
N ILE A 104 4.03 4.29 -0.06
CA ILE A 104 3.08 3.70 -1.01
C ILE A 104 2.24 2.67 -0.29
N HIS A 105 0.91 2.86 -0.30
CA HIS A 105 -0.01 1.99 0.43
C HIS A 105 -1.18 1.53 -0.43
N ASP A 106 -1.52 0.25 -0.30
CA ASP A 106 -2.71 -0.31 -0.95
C ASP A 106 -3.98 0.19 -0.25
N GLY A 107 -4.85 0.92 -0.95
CA GLY A 107 -6.13 1.40 -0.43
C GLY A 107 -7.11 0.31 0.02
N ALA A 108 -6.79 -0.96 -0.27
CA ALA A 108 -7.51 -2.15 0.17
C ALA A 108 -6.93 -2.80 1.45
N ARG A 109 -6.05 -2.13 2.19
CA ARG A 109 -5.55 -2.55 3.52
C ARG A 109 -6.03 -1.59 4.60
N PRO A 110 -7.25 -1.79 5.13
CA PRO A 110 -7.86 -0.83 6.05
C PRO A 110 -7.24 -0.82 7.45
N LEU A 111 -6.47 -1.85 7.82
CA LEU A 111 -6.05 -2.08 9.20
C LEU A 111 -4.60 -1.67 9.47
N VAL A 112 -4.02 -0.84 8.60
CA VAL A 112 -2.73 -0.22 8.88
C VAL A 112 -2.83 0.69 10.10
N THR A 113 -1.88 0.55 11.04
CA THR A 113 -1.89 1.33 12.28
C THR A 113 -0.92 2.51 12.22
N PRO A 114 -1.23 3.62 12.94
CA PRO A 114 -0.27 4.73 13.08
C PRO A 114 1.09 4.33 13.63
N ASP A 115 1.15 3.32 14.50
CA ASP A 115 2.39 2.77 15.03
C ASP A 115 3.24 2.14 13.92
N LEU A 116 2.66 1.26 13.10
CA LEU A 116 3.37 0.65 11.98
C LEU A 116 3.91 1.70 11.00
N ILE A 117 3.10 2.72 10.67
CA ILE A 117 3.49 3.83 9.79
C ILE A 117 4.73 4.54 10.37
N LYS A 118 4.71 4.88 11.67
CA LYS A 118 5.84 5.54 12.35
C LYS A 118 7.09 4.68 12.42
N ARG A 119 6.97 3.39 12.71
CA ARG A 119 8.11 2.45 12.75
C ARG A 119 8.80 2.32 11.38
N LEU A 120 8.03 2.30 10.31
CA LEU A 120 8.57 2.28 8.94
C LEU A 120 9.36 3.57 8.63
N GLY A 121 8.82 4.74 8.96
CA GLY A 121 9.55 6.00 8.77
C GLY A 121 10.81 6.09 9.62
N ALA A 122 10.76 5.60 10.85
CA ALA A 122 11.93 5.57 11.73
C ALA A 122 13.07 4.70 11.16
N ALA A 123 12.75 3.63 10.42
CA ALA A 123 13.74 2.77 9.78
C ALA A 123 14.55 3.48 8.66
N LEU A 124 14.03 4.58 8.09
CA LEU A 124 14.74 5.40 7.11
C LEU A 124 15.43 6.62 7.72
N SER A 125 15.23 6.89 9.01
CA SER A 125 15.64 8.17 9.63
C SER A 125 17.14 8.45 9.62
N ASP A 126 17.98 7.41 9.55
CA ASP A 126 19.44 7.55 9.51
C ASP A 126 20.00 7.77 8.08
N GLY A 127 19.13 7.73 7.06
CA GLY A 127 19.47 7.99 5.66
C GLY A 127 20.32 6.89 4.99
N ARG A 128 20.52 5.73 5.63
CA ARG A 128 21.33 4.64 5.08
C ARG A 128 20.52 3.70 4.21
N ALA A 129 19.25 3.45 4.56
CA ALA A 129 18.38 2.58 3.80
C ALA A 129 17.77 3.28 2.60
N ASP A 130 17.54 2.55 1.52
CA ASP A 130 16.80 3.00 0.33
C ASP A 130 15.29 2.88 0.53
N GLY A 131 14.87 1.93 1.37
CA GLY A 131 13.47 1.70 1.70
C GLY A 131 13.28 0.81 2.92
N ALA A 132 12.03 0.74 3.40
CA ALA A 132 11.62 -0.17 4.47
C ALA A 132 10.25 -0.78 4.16
N LEU A 133 10.13 -2.09 4.40
CA LEU A 133 8.95 -2.88 4.08
C LEU A 133 8.41 -3.59 5.33
N PRO A 134 7.10 -3.55 5.58
CA PRO A 134 6.50 -4.34 6.64
C PRO A 134 6.35 -5.79 6.18
N THR A 135 6.74 -6.72 7.03
CA THR A 135 6.75 -8.15 6.71
C THR A 135 6.08 -8.99 7.77
N VAL A 136 5.46 -10.08 7.35
CA VAL A 136 4.96 -11.12 8.27
C VAL A 136 5.51 -12.49 7.88
N ALA A 137 5.60 -13.39 8.86
CA ALA A 137 6.01 -14.76 8.62
C ALA A 137 4.96 -15.51 7.79
N LEU A 138 5.40 -16.42 6.93
CA LEU A 138 4.50 -17.37 6.28
C LEU A 138 4.09 -18.46 7.26
N THR A 139 2.79 -18.69 7.42
CA THR A 139 2.23 -19.72 8.31
C THR A 139 2.06 -21.05 7.62
N ASP A 140 1.69 -21.05 6.35
CA ASP A 140 1.46 -22.25 5.55
C ASP A 140 2.77 -22.81 4.96
N SER A 141 2.77 -24.11 4.65
CA SER A 141 3.82 -24.72 3.85
C SER A 141 3.74 -24.21 2.42
N ILE A 142 4.88 -23.82 1.86
CA ILE A 142 4.99 -23.32 0.49
C ILE A 142 5.74 -24.30 -0.39
N ARG A 143 5.44 -24.26 -1.69
CA ARG A 143 6.07 -25.11 -2.69
C ARG A 143 6.53 -24.28 -3.89
N LEU A 144 7.73 -24.58 -4.37
CA LEU A 144 8.19 -24.06 -5.65
C LEU A 144 7.59 -24.90 -6.79
N LEU A 145 6.94 -24.21 -7.71
CA LEU A 145 6.39 -24.82 -8.92
C LEU A 145 7.49 -24.84 -10.01
N HIS A 146 7.49 -25.89 -10.81
CA HIS A 146 8.39 -26.05 -11.96
C HIS A 146 7.55 -26.37 -13.19
N ASP A 147 7.85 -25.75 -14.32
CA ASP A 147 7.16 -25.99 -15.57
C ASP A 147 7.26 -27.47 -16.00
N GLY A 148 6.10 -28.13 -16.07
CA GLY A 148 6.00 -29.53 -16.48
C GLY A 148 6.65 -30.56 -15.55
N LYS A 149 7.04 -30.19 -14.32
CA LYS A 149 7.68 -31.09 -13.33
C LYS A 149 6.95 -31.02 -11.98
N PRO A 150 7.13 -32.06 -11.12
CA PRO A 150 6.61 -32.02 -9.75
C PRO A 150 7.15 -30.81 -8.96
N SER A 151 6.30 -30.22 -8.13
CA SER A 151 6.69 -29.13 -7.23
C SER A 151 7.64 -29.62 -6.13
N THR A 152 8.49 -28.72 -5.60
CA THR A 152 9.38 -29.00 -4.46
C THR A 152 8.99 -28.21 -3.24
N ALA A 153 9.18 -28.80 -2.06
CA ALA A 153 9.05 -28.08 -0.79
C ALA A 153 10.20 -27.08 -0.63
N VAL A 154 9.90 -25.92 -0.05
CA VAL A 154 10.91 -24.92 0.29
C VAL A 154 10.89 -24.63 1.78
N ASP A 155 12.03 -24.25 2.32
CA ASP A 155 12.13 -23.80 3.71
C ASP A 155 11.48 -22.41 3.83
N ARG A 156 10.26 -22.35 4.36
CA ARG A 156 9.49 -21.11 4.51
C ARG A 156 10.16 -20.08 5.43
N SER A 157 11.08 -20.48 6.30
CA SER A 157 11.77 -19.57 7.21
C SER A 157 12.63 -18.54 6.46
N ARG A 158 12.98 -18.83 5.22
CA ARG A 158 13.74 -17.95 4.30
C ARG A 158 12.88 -16.96 3.52
N TYR A 159 11.56 -16.97 3.75
CA TYR A 159 10.60 -16.13 3.03
C TYR A 159 9.75 -15.32 3.99
N LYS A 160 9.36 -14.14 3.53
CA LYS A 160 8.42 -13.27 4.25
C LYS A 160 7.32 -12.84 3.28
N ALA A 161 6.11 -12.71 3.79
CA ALA A 161 5.06 -12.01 3.06
C ALA A 161 5.21 -10.51 3.28
N ILE A 162 5.24 -9.75 2.18
CA ILE A 162 5.40 -8.30 2.21
C ILE A 162 4.03 -7.65 2.27
N GLN A 163 3.92 -6.62 3.12
CA GLN A 163 2.73 -5.80 3.21
C GLN A 163 3.01 -4.38 2.68
N THR A 164 2.02 -3.51 2.78
CA THR A 164 2.16 -2.06 2.64
C THR A 164 1.67 -1.37 3.92
N PRO A 165 2.16 -0.16 4.26
CA PRO A 165 2.91 0.78 3.43
C PRO A 165 4.35 0.31 3.17
N GLN A 166 4.83 0.50 1.94
CA GLN A 166 6.26 0.46 1.62
C GLN A 166 6.76 1.91 1.64
N VAL A 167 7.86 2.16 2.33
CA VAL A 167 8.41 3.51 2.45
C VAL A 167 9.80 3.57 1.86
N PHE A 168 10.12 4.66 1.16
CA PHE A 168 11.35 4.83 0.40
C PHE A 168 11.91 6.25 0.51
N ASP A 169 13.22 6.37 0.26
CA ASP A 169 13.81 7.63 -0.16
C ASP A 169 13.12 8.11 -1.43
N GLY A 170 12.50 9.28 -1.37
CA GLY A 170 11.63 9.77 -2.44
C GLY A 170 12.38 10.07 -3.73
N HIS A 171 13.60 10.60 -3.64
CA HIS A 171 14.39 10.90 -4.83
C HIS A 171 14.84 9.63 -5.57
N LYS A 172 15.24 8.59 -4.82
CA LYS A 172 15.59 7.29 -5.37
C LYS A 172 14.38 6.60 -5.99
N LEU A 173 13.23 6.68 -5.32
CA LEU A 173 11.98 6.13 -5.83
C LEU A 173 11.55 6.79 -7.14
N GLU A 174 11.58 8.12 -7.20
CA GLU A 174 11.26 8.85 -8.44
C GLU A 174 12.22 8.47 -9.57
N GLN A 175 13.49 8.27 -9.27
CA GLN A 175 14.48 7.80 -10.24
C GLN A 175 14.17 6.37 -10.70
N ALA A 176 13.84 5.46 -9.79
CA ALA A 176 13.48 4.08 -10.10
C ALA A 176 12.24 3.99 -11.01
N TYR A 177 11.24 4.84 -10.79
CA TYR A 177 10.03 4.88 -11.61
C TYR A 177 10.21 5.53 -12.99
N ARG A 178 11.43 5.95 -13.37
CA ARG A 178 11.80 6.29 -14.75
C ARG A 178 12.16 5.08 -15.60
N LEU A 179 12.41 3.92 -14.98
CA LEU A 179 12.61 2.67 -15.71
C LEU A 179 11.35 2.33 -16.51
N PRO A 180 11.48 1.64 -17.66
CA PRO A 180 10.33 1.11 -18.36
C PRO A 180 9.63 0.03 -17.52
N TYR A 181 8.32 -0.08 -17.66
CA TYR A 181 7.54 -1.13 -16.96
C TYR A 181 8.07 -2.53 -17.28
N SER A 182 8.13 -3.36 -16.26
CA SER A 182 8.41 -4.80 -16.38
C SER A 182 7.34 -5.62 -15.65
N PRO A 183 6.87 -6.75 -16.21
CA PRO A 183 6.00 -7.69 -15.50
C PRO A 183 6.63 -8.27 -14.23
N ALA A 184 7.95 -8.18 -14.08
CA ALA A 184 8.67 -8.58 -12.87
C ALA A 184 8.45 -7.61 -11.69
N PHE A 185 7.91 -6.42 -11.92
CA PHE A 185 7.60 -5.45 -10.88
C PHE A 185 6.33 -5.86 -10.14
N THR A 186 6.51 -6.64 -9.08
CA THR A 186 5.41 -7.17 -8.26
C THR A 186 4.95 -6.20 -7.17
N ASP A 187 5.85 -5.31 -6.73
CA ASP A 187 5.66 -4.26 -5.74
C ASP A 187 6.64 -3.10 -5.97
N ASP A 188 6.63 -2.09 -5.09
CA ASP A 188 7.46 -0.91 -5.26
C ASP A 188 8.95 -1.20 -4.93
N ALA A 189 9.20 -2.13 -4.03
CA ALA A 189 10.55 -2.57 -3.70
C ALA A 189 11.24 -3.22 -4.91
N SER A 190 10.54 -4.04 -5.68
CA SER A 190 11.09 -4.66 -6.89
C SER A 190 11.46 -3.63 -7.98
N VAL A 191 10.80 -2.48 -8.01
CA VAL A 191 11.18 -1.34 -8.88
C VAL A 191 12.46 -0.69 -8.39
N MET A 192 12.60 -0.49 -7.08
CA MET A 192 13.82 0.05 -6.44
C MET A 192 15.03 -0.85 -6.69
N GLU A 193 14.88 -2.16 -6.47
CA GLU A 193 15.93 -3.16 -6.70
C GLU A 193 16.38 -3.18 -8.17
N ALA A 194 15.44 -3.10 -9.12
CA ALA A 194 15.75 -3.03 -10.54
C ALA A 194 16.52 -1.75 -10.93
N ALA A 195 16.39 -0.67 -10.16
CA ALA A 195 17.15 0.56 -10.34
C ALA A 195 18.51 0.56 -9.59
N GLY A 196 18.85 -0.52 -8.90
CA GLY A 196 20.09 -0.64 -8.11
C GLY A 196 20.01 -0.06 -6.70
N HIS A 197 18.80 0.19 -6.19
CA HIS A 197 18.53 0.65 -4.83
C HIS A 197 18.00 -0.53 -4.01
N ASP A 198 18.89 -1.40 -3.54
CA ASP A 198 18.58 -2.69 -2.93
C ASP A 198 18.80 -2.74 -1.40
N ASN A 199 19.24 -1.63 -0.80
CA ASN A 199 19.36 -1.55 0.66
C ASN A 199 18.00 -1.36 1.33
N ILE A 200 17.16 -2.40 1.28
CA ILE A 200 15.78 -2.41 1.77
C ILE A 200 15.73 -3.07 3.15
N ILE A 201 15.25 -2.34 4.16
CA ILE A 201 15.09 -2.84 5.53
C ILE A 201 13.74 -3.54 5.68
N LEU A 202 13.74 -4.71 6.31
CA LEU A 202 12.50 -5.41 6.69
C LEU A 202 12.13 -5.03 8.12
N VAL A 203 10.91 -4.50 8.30
CA VAL A 203 10.33 -4.13 9.58
C VAL A 203 9.24 -5.14 9.93
N GLU A 204 9.07 -5.48 11.20
CA GLU A 204 7.97 -6.34 11.62
C GLU A 204 6.63 -5.67 11.31
N GLY A 205 5.81 -6.35 10.52
CA GLY A 205 4.47 -5.91 10.14
C GLY A 205 3.42 -6.27 11.19
N ASP A 206 2.17 -6.34 10.75
CA ASP A 206 1.04 -6.75 11.58
C ASP A 206 0.20 -7.77 10.79
N SER A 207 0.00 -8.96 11.34
CA SER A 207 -0.83 -10.00 10.70
C SER A 207 -2.28 -9.55 10.49
N ARG A 208 -2.76 -8.56 11.25
CA ARG A 208 -4.07 -7.94 11.07
C ARG A 208 -4.13 -6.99 9.89
N ASN A 209 -2.98 -6.47 9.41
CA ASN A 209 -2.92 -5.56 8.24
C ASN A 209 -3.15 -6.32 6.93
N ILE A 210 -4.29 -7.02 6.86
CA ILE A 210 -4.69 -7.84 5.71
C ILE A 210 -5.03 -6.97 4.51
N LYS A 211 -4.85 -7.53 3.31
CA LYS A 211 -5.34 -6.93 2.07
C LYS A 211 -6.69 -7.53 1.72
N ILE A 212 -7.74 -6.74 1.70
CA ILE A 212 -9.05 -7.16 1.24
C ILE A 212 -8.93 -7.62 -0.21
N THR A 213 -9.19 -8.89 -0.46
CA THR A 213 -9.07 -9.55 -1.76
C THR A 213 -10.34 -10.32 -2.12
N HIS A 214 -10.97 -10.92 -1.12
CA HIS A 214 -12.20 -11.70 -1.23
C HIS A 214 -13.29 -11.16 -0.29
N GLY A 215 -14.55 -11.53 -0.53
CA GLY A 215 -15.68 -11.05 0.29
C GLY A 215 -15.56 -11.39 1.78
N GLY A 216 -14.98 -12.56 2.12
CA GLY A 216 -14.74 -12.97 3.50
C GLY A 216 -13.76 -12.07 4.26
N ASP A 217 -12.86 -11.38 3.56
CA ASP A 217 -11.88 -10.49 4.21
C ASP A 217 -12.53 -9.29 4.87
N ILE A 218 -13.72 -8.86 4.40
CA ILE A 218 -14.51 -7.78 5.02
C ILE A 218 -14.96 -8.19 6.43
N ALA A 219 -15.46 -9.40 6.59
CA ALA A 219 -15.89 -9.90 7.90
C ALA A 219 -14.72 -10.01 8.87
N LEU A 220 -13.56 -10.48 8.38
CA LEU A 220 -12.33 -10.56 9.19
C LEU A 220 -11.83 -9.16 9.57
N ALA A 221 -11.85 -8.21 8.64
CA ALA A 221 -11.46 -6.82 8.93
C ALA A 221 -12.41 -6.18 9.95
N ALA A 222 -13.73 -6.37 9.82
CA ALA A 222 -14.71 -5.88 10.78
C ALA A 222 -14.47 -6.47 12.18
N TYR A 223 -14.24 -7.78 12.28
CA TYR A 223 -13.89 -8.43 13.54
C TYR A 223 -12.67 -7.78 14.22
N HIS A 224 -11.62 -7.45 13.46
CA HIS A 224 -10.44 -6.79 14.01
C HIS A 224 -10.71 -5.36 14.46
N ILE A 225 -11.56 -4.60 13.77
CA ILE A 225 -11.95 -3.25 14.17
C ILE A 225 -12.73 -3.30 15.49
N ASP A 226 -13.73 -4.16 15.60
CA ASP A 226 -14.59 -4.28 16.78
C ASP A 226 -13.81 -4.74 18.03
N ASN A 227 -12.73 -5.51 17.85
CA ASN A 227 -11.91 -6.01 18.96
C ASN A 227 -10.66 -5.15 19.24
N ALA A 228 -10.33 -4.19 18.41
CA ALA A 228 -9.26 -3.21 18.69
C ALA A 228 -9.71 -2.12 19.68
N ALA A 229 -11.03 -1.94 19.85
CA ALA A 229 -11.63 -0.96 20.76
C ALA A 229 -11.88 -1.51 22.19
N LYS A 230 -11.52 -2.78 22.42
CA LYS A 230 -11.56 -3.43 23.76
C LYS A 230 -10.20 -3.55 24.35
#